data_5563eb749b2d764b11d1af6e397788f9
#
_entry.id   5563eb749b2d764b11d1af6e397788f9
#
_cell.length_a   1.000
_cell.length_b   1.000
_cell.length_c   1.000
_cell.angle_alpha   90.00
_cell.angle_beta   90.00
_cell.angle_gamma   90.00
#
_symmetry.space_group_name_H-M   'P 1'
#
loop_
_entity.id
_entity.type
_entity.pdbx_description
1 polymer ?
#
loop_
_entity_poly.entity_id
_entity_poly.type
_entity_poly.pdbx_seq_one_letter_code
_entity_poly.pdbx_strand_id
1 'polypeptide(L)'
;MLGFVQGQTELEGIVRYGGDLELVKQLVAAGFPVVIERGYMDRTEGWMGHYGLIVGYDDATQQVTIPDTYLGVIKMSYADIEMYWAQFDFIYLVVFPIDRAQEVYDILGPQMDAEYNKQYTLEKVNERLYDQKGRELYFAWYSRGSIMVEMNDYFGAAQSYDEAFKVYATLPEEERPWRM
;
A
#
# COMPACT_ATOMS: atom_id res chain seq x y z
N MET A 1 -12.63 -6.54 3.52
CA MET A 1 -12.70 -6.77 2.06
C MET A 1 -12.42 -8.22 1.72
N LEU A 2 -11.25 -8.79 2.04
CA LEU A 2 -10.87 -10.17 1.70
C LEU A 2 -11.89 -11.22 2.18
N GLY A 3 -12.36 -11.14 3.43
CA GLY A 3 -13.35 -12.09 3.96
C GLY A 3 -14.71 -12.07 3.22
N PHE A 4 -15.09 -10.93 2.61
CA PHE A 4 -16.26 -10.88 1.74
C PHE A 4 -16.00 -11.61 0.42
N VAL A 5 -14.85 -11.37 -0.20
CA VAL A 5 -14.46 -12.03 -1.46
C VAL A 5 -14.52 -13.55 -1.29
N GLN A 6 -13.80 -14.09 -0.32
CA GLN A 6 -13.69 -15.53 -0.07
C GLN A 6 -14.97 -16.17 0.45
N GLY A 7 -15.81 -15.41 1.17
CA GLY A 7 -17.04 -15.96 1.79
C GLY A 7 -18.32 -15.77 0.98
N GLN A 8 -18.34 -14.87 -0.01
CA GLN A 8 -19.54 -14.47 -0.74
C GLN A 8 -19.41 -14.54 -2.26
N THR A 9 -18.25 -14.94 -2.77
CA THR A 9 -18.00 -15.05 -4.22
C THR A 9 -17.23 -16.34 -4.52
N GLU A 10 -17.11 -16.69 -5.80
CA GLU A 10 -16.24 -17.77 -6.29
C GLU A 10 -14.82 -17.27 -6.62
N LEU A 11 -14.44 -16.12 -6.07
CA LEU A 11 -13.14 -15.52 -6.28
C LEU A 11 -12.23 -15.75 -5.08
N GLU A 12 -10.94 -15.81 -5.34
CA GLU A 12 -9.88 -15.78 -4.35
C GLU A 12 -9.30 -14.36 -4.22
N GLY A 13 -8.61 -14.11 -3.13
CA GLY A 13 -7.93 -12.83 -2.91
C GLY A 13 -6.68 -12.99 -2.08
N ILE A 14 -5.67 -12.19 -2.39
CA ILE A 14 -4.40 -12.16 -1.67
C ILE A 14 -4.09 -10.72 -1.28
N VAL A 15 -3.84 -10.50 0.00
CA VAL A 15 -3.30 -9.24 0.53
C VAL A 15 -1.83 -9.43 0.83
N ARG A 16 -0.99 -8.47 0.38
CA ARG A 16 0.45 -8.42 0.66
C ARG A 16 0.88 -6.97 0.87
N TYR A 17 2.05 -6.81 1.45
CA TYR A 17 2.71 -5.53 1.70
C TYR A 17 3.96 -5.39 0.84
N GLY A 18 4.56 -4.22 0.82
CA GLY A 18 5.83 -4.00 0.14
C GLY A 18 5.77 -4.12 -1.39
N GLY A 19 4.59 -3.94 -1.99
CA GLY A 19 4.42 -3.92 -3.44
C GLY A 19 5.28 -2.85 -4.11
N ASP A 20 5.33 -2.91 -5.43
CA ASP A 20 5.93 -1.88 -6.28
C ASP A 20 5.17 -1.75 -7.60
N LEU A 21 5.47 -0.70 -8.36
CA LEU A 21 4.80 -0.44 -9.63
C LEU A 21 5.01 -1.55 -10.66
N GLU A 22 6.17 -2.18 -10.66
CA GLU A 22 6.47 -3.24 -11.63
C GLU A 22 5.58 -4.47 -11.39
N LEU A 23 5.43 -4.87 -10.13
CA LEU A 23 4.51 -5.93 -9.75
C LEU A 23 3.05 -5.59 -10.12
N VAL A 24 2.61 -4.37 -9.82
CA VAL A 24 1.25 -3.92 -10.18
C VAL A 24 1.04 -3.93 -11.69
N LYS A 25 2.02 -3.49 -12.48
CA LYS A 25 1.95 -3.51 -13.93
C LYS A 25 1.86 -4.94 -14.47
N GLN A 26 2.63 -5.88 -13.93
CA GLN A 26 2.56 -7.28 -14.31
C GLN A 26 1.18 -7.89 -14.04
N LEU A 27 0.61 -7.64 -12.85
CA LEU A 27 -0.74 -8.10 -12.51
C LEU A 27 -1.80 -7.48 -13.42
N VAL A 28 -1.75 -6.17 -13.65
CA VAL A 28 -2.70 -5.47 -14.53
C VAL A 28 -2.57 -5.92 -15.98
N ALA A 29 -1.36 -6.13 -16.49
CA ALA A 29 -1.11 -6.65 -17.84
C ALA A 29 -1.66 -8.08 -18.02
N ALA A 30 -1.64 -8.89 -16.96
CA ALA A 30 -2.26 -10.21 -16.93
C ALA A 30 -3.79 -10.16 -16.75
N GLY A 31 -4.38 -8.97 -16.60
CA GLY A 31 -5.83 -8.77 -16.45
C GLY A 31 -6.32 -8.86 -15.00
N PHE A 32 -5.44 -8.73 -14.02
CA PHE A 32 -5.79 -8.68 -12.60
C PHE A 32 -5.70 -7.26 -12.08
N PRO A 33 -6.83 -6.56 -11.87
CA PRO A 33 -6.84 -5.25 -11.22
C PRO A 33 -6.32 -5.34 -9.79
N VAL A 34 -5.63 -4.29 -9.34
CA VAL A 34 -4.98 -4.27 -8.02
C VAL A 34 -5.58 -3.17 -7.16
N VAL A 35 -6.14 -3.54 -6.01
CA VAL A 35 -6.55 -2.57 -5.00
C VAL A 35 -5.35 -2.19 -4.17
N ILE A 36 -5.12 -0.90 -3.99
CA ILE A 36 -4.12 -0.34 -3.08
C ILE A 36 -4.78 0.57 -2.05
N GLU A 37 -4.18 0.70 -0.88
CA GLU A 37 -4.48 1.77 0.06
C GLU A 37 -3.42 2.85 -0.07
N ARG A 38 -3.84 4.09 -0.21
CA ARG A 38 -2.95 5.23 -0.45
C ARG A 38 -3.41 6.46 0.28
N GLY A 39 -2.50 7.39 0.56
CA GLY A 39 -2.85 8.73 0.97
C GLY A 39 -3.59 9.48 -0.12
N TYR A 40 -4.42 10.40 0.31
CA TYR A 40 -5.15 11.33 -0.55
C TYR A 40 -5.21 12.70 0.13
N MET A 41 -4.92 13.77 -0.63
CA MET A 41 -5.06 15.15 -0.14
C MET A 41 -6.34 15.74 -0.69
N ASP A 42 -7.37 15.82 0.14
CA ASP A 42 -8.57 16.58 -0.16
C ASP A 42 -8.35 18.07 0.13
N ARG A 43 -8.99 18.92 -0.67
CA ARG A 43 -8.84 20.38 -0.55
C ARG A 43 -9.50 20.96 0.71
N THR A 44 -10.50 20.28 1.22
CA THR A 44 -11.30 20.72 2.38
C THR A 44 -11.02 19.96 3.63
N GLU A 45 -10.77 18.65 3.50
CA GLU A 45 -10.63 17.70 4.60
C GLU A 45 -9.14 17.40 4.94
N GLY A 46 -8.21 17.85 4.11
CA GLY A 46 -6.78 17.55 4.28
C GLY A 46 -6.41 16.13 3.89
N TRP A 47 -5.42 15.57 4.57
CA TRP A 47 -4.94 14.22 4.28
C TRP A 47 -5.89 13.16 4.84
N MET A 48 -6.16 12.13 4.04
CA MET A 48 -6.92 10.93 4.44
C MET A 48 -6.40 9.68 3.71
N GLY A 49 -6.63 8.51 4.33
CA GLY A 49 -6.45 7.22 3.66
C GLY A 49 -7.59 6.96 2.67
N HIS A 50 -7.25 6.39 1.52
CA HIS A 50 -8.21 6.11 0.46
C HIS A 50 -7.82 4.86 -0.33
N TYR A 51 -8.80 4.02 -0.65
CA TYR A 51 -8.57 2.86 -1.50
C TYR A 51 -8.69 3.25 -2.98
N GLY A 52 -7.76 2.75 -3.80
CA GLY A 52 -7.78 2.92 -5.25
C GLY A 52 -7.68 1.57 -5.96
N LEU A 53 -8.42 1.40 -7.05
CA LEU A 53 -8.34 0.21 -7.90
C LEU A 53 -7.52 0.54 -9.15
N ILE A 54 -6.28 0.06 -9.26
CA ILE A 54 -5.47 0.22 -10.47
C ILE A 54 -5.93 -0.78 -11.51
N VAL A 55 -6.40 -0.28 -12.66
CA VAL A 55 -6.92 -1.10 -13.77
C VAL A 55 -6.11 -0.96 -15.06
N GLY A 56 -5.17 -0.04 -15.09
CA GLY A 56 -4.36 0.23 -16.28
C GLY A 56 -3.14 1.08 -15.97
N TYR A 57 -2.18 1.08 -16.88
CA TYR A 57 -0.99 1.92 -16.82
C TYR A 57 -0.57 2.36 -18.22
N ASP A 58 0.24 3.38 -18.29
CA ASP A 58 0.82 3.93 -19.52
C ASP A 58 2.25 4.38 -19.26
N ASP A 59 3.22 3.60 -19.73
CA ASP A 59 4.64 3.88 -19.54
C ASP A 59 5.11 5.11 -20.34
N ALA A 60 4.43 5.47 -21.43
CA ALA A 60 4.78 6.64 -22.22
C ALA A 60 4.45 7.93 -21.47
N THR A 61 3.36 7.94 -20.71
CA THR A 61 2.94 9.08 -19.88
C THR A 61 3.31 8.93 -18.40
N GLN A 62 3.86 7.78 -18.00
CA GLN A 62 4.21 7.45 -16.61
C GLN A 62 3.01 7.58 -15.66
N GLN A 63 1.86 7.02 -16.04
CA GLN A 63 0.62 7.14 -15.30
C GLN A 63 -0.07 5.80 -15.11
N VAL A 64 -0.78 5.66 -13.97
CA VAL A 64 -1.77 4.61 -13.72
C VAL A 64 -3.19 5.15 -13.91
N THR A 65 -4.13 4.27 -14.27
CA THR A 65 -5.55 4.57 -14.37
C THR A 65 -6.29 3.95 -13.18
N ILE A 66 -7.06 4.77 -12.46
CA ILE A 66 -7.80 4.38 -11.26
C ILE A 66 -9.26 4.82 -11.42
N PRO A 67 -10.22 3.91 -11.61
CA PRO A 67 -11.64 4.20 -11.40
C PRO A 67 -11.89 4.36 -9.88
N ASP A 68 -11.94 5.60 -9.46
CA ASP A 68 -12.10 5.99 -8.06
C ASP A 68 -13.58 6.22 -7.75
N THR A 69 -14.08 5.70 -6.64
CA THR A 69 -15.49 5.79 -6.26
C THR A 69 -15.92 7.19 -5.86
N TYR A 70 -14.99 8.06 -5.52
CA TYR A 70 -15.24 9.45 -5.11
C TYR A 70 -14.93 10.46 -6.22
N LEU A 71 -13.85 10.23 -6.97
CA LEU A 71 -13.31 11.18 -7.95
C LEU A 71 -13.66 10.82 -9.40
N GLY A 72 -14.29 9.65 -9.66
CA GLY A 72 -14.46 9.10 -11.00
C GLY A 72 -13.18 8.47 -11.55
N VAL A 73 -13.04 8.40 -12.87
CA VAL A 73 -11.82 7.82 -13.46
C VAL A 73 -10.70 8.86 -13.45
N ILE A 74 -9.67 8.60 -12.68
CA ILE A 74 -8.50 9.48 -12.57
C ILE A 74 -7.25 8.82 -13.14
N LYS A 75 -6.29 9.65 -13.52
CA LYS A 75 -4.91 9.25 -13.84
C LYS A 75 -3.98 9.86 -12.81
N MET A 76 -3.07 9.05 -12.27
CA MET A 76 -2.04 9.51 -11.34
C MET A 76 -0.66 9.17 -11.89
N SER A 77 0.30 10.08 -11.68
CA SER A 77 1.69 9.82 -12.04
C SER A 77 2.26 8.67 -11.21
N TYR A 78 3.25 7.95 -11.75
CA TYR A 78 3.95 6.91 -11.02
C TYR A 78 4.57 7.45 -9.73
N ALA A 79 5.17 8.62 -9.78
CA ALA A 79 5.76 9.27 -8.62
C ALA A 79 4.73 9.58 -7.50
N ASP A 80 3.54 10.09 -7.87
CA ASP A 80 2.48 10.36 -6.90
C ASP A 80 1.93 9.06 -6.30
N ILE A 81 1.73 8.02 -7.13
CA ILE A 81 1.30 6.72 -6.63
C ILE A 81 2.30 6.16 -5.64
N GLU A 82 3.58 6.13 -5.96
CA GLU A 82 4.61 5.61 -5.07
C GLU A 82 4.67 6.39 -3.75
N MET A 83 4.61 7.72 -3.81
CA MET A 83 4.63 8.58 -2.63
C MET A 83 3.44 8.32 -1.69
N TYR A 84 2.22 8.31 -2.22
CA TYR A 84 1.02 8.13 -1.41
C TYR A 84 0.79 6.67 -0.98
N TRP A 85 1.15 5.72 -1.79
CA TRP A 85 1.05 4.30 -1.47
C TRP A 85 2.07 3.87 -0.41
N ALA A 86 3.26 4.47 -0.44
CA ALA A 86 4.29 4.28 0.57
C ALA A 86 3.82 4.59 2.00
N GLN A 87 2.81 5.44 2.16
CA GLN A 87 2.22 5.82 3.45
C GLN A 87 1.42 4.66 4.09
N PHE A 88 1.11 3.61 3.33
CA PHE A 88 0.39 2.39 3.73
C PHE A 88 1.18 1.12 3.42
N ASP A 89 2.49 1.11 3.67
CA ASP A 89 3.35 -0.07 3.52
C ASP A 89 3.33 -0.69 2.12
N PHE A 90 2.96 0.07 1.10
CA PHE A 90 2.71 -0.46 -0.23
C PHE A 90 1.77 -1.69 -0.21
N ILE A 91 0.74 -1.65 0.65
CA ILE A 91 -0.26 -2.72 0.74
C ILE A 91 -1.02 -2.83 -0.55
N TYR A 92 -1.25 -4.06 -0.99
CA TYR A 92 -2.07 -4.36 -2.15
C TYR A 92 -2.95 -5.59 -1.94
N LEU A 93 -4.08 -5.59 -2.62
CA LEU A 93 -5.00 -6.72 -2.71
C LEU A 93 -5.21 -7.02 -4.20
N VAL A 94 -4.97 -8.25 -4.59
CA VAL A 94 -5.38 -8.80 -5.90
C VAL A 94 -6.51 -9.80 -5.70
N VAL A 95 -7.54 -9.70 -6.54
CA VAL A 95 -8.70 -10.59 -6.56
C VAL A 95 -8.76 -11.28 -7.91
N PHE A 96 -8.95 -12.59 -7.93
CA PHE A 96 -8.84 -13.41 -9.14
C PHE A 96 -9.75 -14.63 -9.09
N PRO A 97 -10.19 -15.17 -10.23
CA PRO A 97 -10.85 -16.46 -10.32
C PRO A 97 -9.91 -17.60 -9.90
N ILE A 98 -10.45 -18.61 -9.21
CA ILE A 98 -9.65 -19.72 -8.68
C ILE A 98 -8.91 -20.50 -9.76
N ASP A 99 -9.49 -20.61 -10.95
CA ASP A 99 -8.90 -21.29 -12.11
C ASP A 99 -7.71 -20.54 -12.72
N ARG A 100 -7.50 -19.27 -12.34
CA ARG A 100 -6.36 -18.44 -12.73
C ARG A 100 -5.36 -18.19 -11.57
N ALA A 101 -5.52 -18.88 -10.46
CA ALA A 101 -4.69 -18.66 -9.27
C ALA A 101 -3.18 -18.84 -9.55
N GLN A 102 -2.81 -19.83 -10.37
CA GLN A 102 -1.41 -20.11 -10.69
C GLN A 102 -0.72 -18.93 -11.39
N GLU A 103 -1.43 -18.20 -12.26
CA GLU A 103 -0.88 -17.01 -12.92
C GLU A 103 -0.51 -15.92 -11.90
N VAL A 104 -1.39 -15.69 -10.91
CA VAL A 104 -1.12 -14.72 -9.84
C VAL A 104 0.04 -15.19 -8.97
N TYR A 105 0.11 -16.47 -8.62
CA TYR A 105 1.20 -17.04 -7.82
C TYR A 105 2.55 -16.92 -8.51
N ASP A 106 2.59 -17.16 -9.81
CA ASP A 106 3.81 -17.02 -10.60
C ASP A 106 4.29 -15.56 -10.66
N ILE A 107 3.36 -14.60 -10.78
CA ILE A 107 3.69 -13.16 -10.76
C ILE A 107 4.18 -12.72 -9.38
N LEU A 108 3.51 -13.17 -8.32
CA LEU A 108 3.89 -12.80 -6.95
C LEU A 108 5.21 -13.45 -6.52
N GLY A 109 5.53 -14.62 -7.06
CA GLY A 109 6.78 -15.33 -6.77
C GLY A 109 7.00 -15.51 -5.26
N PRO A 110 8.17 -15.12 -4.71
CA PRO A 110 8.45 -15.25 -3.28
C PRO A 110 7.47 -14.51 -2.37
N GLN A 111 6.80 -13.45 -2.87
CA GLN A 111 5.81 -12.68 -2.11
C GLN A 111 4.54 -13.49 -1.77
N MET A 112 4.37 -14.68 -2.38
CA MET A 112 3.32 -15.62 -2.01
C MET A 112 3.47 -16.13 -0.58
N ASP A 113 4.68 -16.35 -0.11
CA ASP A 113 4.94 -16.71 1.27
C ASP A 113 4.72 -15.48 2.18
N ALA A 114 3.77 -15.59 3.11
CA ALA A 114 3.36 -14.47 3.94
C ALA A 114 4.47 -14.02 4.90
N GLU A 115 5.27 -14.94 5.42
CA GLU A 115 6.35 -14.60 6.34
C GLU A 115 7.53 -13.96 5.60
N TYR A 116 7.87 -14.48 4.43
CA TYR A 116 8.84 -13.84 3.53
C TYR A 116 8.39 -12.42 3.17
N ASN A 117 7.11 -12.24 2.80
CA ASN A 117 6.57 -10.92 2.43
C ASN A 117 6.69 -9.91 3.57
N LYS A 118 6.36 -10.29 4.81
CA LYS A 118 6.48 -9.41 5.98
C LYS A 118 7.95 -9.00 6.23
N GLN A 119 8.89 -9.94 6.17
CA GLN A 119 10.31 -9.66 6.35
C GLN A 119 10.84 -8.73 5.26
N TYR A 120 10.54 -9.03 3.99
CA TYR A 120 10.88 -8.18 2.86
C TYR A 120 10.34 -6.76 3.01
N THR A 121 9.07 -6.63 3.45
CA THR A 121 8.46 -5.33 3.68
C THR A 121 9.15 -4.57 4.81
N LEU A 122 9.48 -5.25 5.92
CA LEU A 122 10.20 -4.63 7.03
C LEU A 122 11.57 -4.10 6.61
N GLU A 123 12.29 -4.83 5.75
CA GLU A 123 13.57 -4.38 5.19
C GLU A 123 13.38 -3.10 4.35
N LYS A 124 12.43 -3.09 3.43
CA LYS A 124 12.10 -1.89 2.61
C LYS A 124 11.71 -0.68 3.47
N VAL A 125 10.92 -0.89 4.51
CA VAL A 125 10.52 0.19 5.43
C VAL A 125 11.73 0.71 6.21
N ASN A 126 12.60 -0.17 6.69
CA ASN A 126 13.83 0.25 7.38
C ASN A 126 14.75 1.09 6.48
N GLU A 127 14.89 0.73 5.21
CA GLU A 127 15.66 1.53 4.23
C GLU A 127 15.09 2.94 4.09
N ARG A 128 13.77 3.09 4.04
CA ARG A 128 13.11 4.39 3.94
C ARG A 128 13.36 5.31 5.14
N LEU A 129 13.57 4.76 6.35
CA LEU A 129 13.82 5.57 7.54
C LEU A 129 15.08 6.44 7.44
N TYR A 130 16.05 6.08 6.60
CA TYR A 130 17.29 6.84 6.46
C TYR A 130 17.13 8.15 5.68
N ASP A 131 16.22 8.19 4.71
CA ASP A 131 16.12 9.30 3.75
C ASP A 131 14.87 10.17 3.94
N GLN A 132 13.88 9.69 4.73
CA GLN A 132 12.63 10.41 4.91
C GLN A 132 12.71 11.51 5.98
N LYS A 133 11.89 12.55 5.83
CA LYS A 133 11.76 13.67 6.77
C LYS A 133 10.29 14.09 6.90
N GLY A 134 9.99 14.85 7.96
CA GLY A 134 8.65 15.38 8.16
C GLY A 134 7.57 14.31 8.14
N ARG A 135 6.49 14.55 7.44
CA ARG A 135 5.35 13.64 7.36
C ARG A 135 5.71 12.25 6.79
N GLU A 136 6.61 12.18 5.81
CA GLU A 136 7.00 10.89 5.23
C GLU A 136 7.82 10.05 6.22
N LEU A 137 8.61 10.68 7.08
CA LEU A 137 9.30 9.98 8.19
C LEU A 137 8.29 9.47 9.24
N TYR A 138 7.25 10.25 9.55
CA TYR A 138 6.16 9.77 10.40
C TYR A 138 5.53 8.50 9.83
N PHE A 139 5.17 8.50 8.54
CA PHE A 139 4.61 7.32 7.89
C PHE A 139 5.59 6.13 7.87
N ALA A 140 6.87 6.37 7.61
CA ALA A 140 7.85 5.29 7.62
C ALA A 140 7.97 4.60 9.00
N TRP A 141 7.97 5.37 10.10
CA TRP A 141 7.94 4.81 11.45
C TRP A 141 6.63 4.11 11.77
N TYR A 142 5.49 4.69 11.35
CA TYR A 142 4.18 4.08 11.54
C TYR A 142 4.07 2.75 10.79
N SER A 143 4.49 2.73 9.54
CA SER A 143 4.59 1.56 8.68
C SER A 143 5.42 0.44 9.32
N ARG A 144 6.58 0.79 9.87
CA ARG A 144 7.42 -0.17 10.59
C ARG A 144 6.67 -0.80 11.77
N GLY A 145 5.94 0.00 12.52
CA GLY A 145 5.09 -0.48 13.62
C GLY A 145 4.01 -1.46 13.12
N SER A 146 3.33 -1.12 12.02
CA SER A 146 2.27 -1.94 11.45
C SER A 146 2.78 -3.31 10.99
N ILE A 147 3.90 -3.36 10.28
CA ILE A 147 4.51 -4.64 9.86
C ILE A 147 4.99 -5.46 11.04
N MET A 148 5.53 -4.84 12.09
CA MET A 148 5.92 -5.55 13.31
C MET A 148 4.71 -6.14 14.05
N VAL A 149 3.54 -5.48 14.05
CA VAL A 149 2.28 -6.06 14.55
C VAL A 149 1.93 -7.32 13.76
N GLU A 150 2.00 -7.29 12.44
CA GLU A 150 1.73 -8.44 11.57
C GLU A 150 2.72 -9.61 11.79
N MET A 151 3.93 -9.30 12.28
CA MET A 151 4.95 -10.27 12.67
C MET A 151 4.83 -10.73 14.13
N ASN A 152 3.84 -10.22 14.89
CA ASN A 152 3.65 -10.44 16.32
C ASN A 152 4.79 -9.88 17.20
N ASP A 153 5.63 -9.00 16.69
CA ASP A 153 6.61 -8.24 17.48
C ASP A 153 5.96 -6.97 18.06
N TYR A 154 5.12 -7.13 19.06
CA TYR A 154 4.40 -6.02 19.68
C TYR A 154 5.31 -5.04 20.42
N PHE A 155 6.48 -5.50 20.91
CA PHE A 155 7.44 -4.61 21.55
C PHE A 155 8.13 -3.70 20.52
N GLY A 156 8.63 -4.24 19.44
CA GLY A 156 9.22 -3.46 18.35
C GLY A 156 8.18 -2.54 17.68
N ALA A 157 6.93 -3.00 17.57
CA ALA A 157 5.83 -2.18 17.09
C ALA A 157 5.58 -0.96 17.97
N ALA A 158 5.49 -1.14 19.31
CA ALA A 158 5.30 -0.05 20.25
C ALA A 158 6.42 0.99 20.15
N GLN A 159 7.69 0.55 20.10
CA GLN A 159 8.83 1.46 19.90
C GLN A 159 8.73 2.25 18.58
N SER A 160 8.30 1.59 17.51
CA SER A 160 8.15 2.24 16.20
C SER A 160 7.04 3.30 16.21
N TYR A 161 5.90 3.01 16.85
CA TYR A 161 4.84 3.98 17.01
C TYR A 161 5.25 5.15 17.91
N ASP A 162 6.02 4.90 18.98
CA ASP A 162 6.57 5.99 19.81
C ASP A 162 7.43 6.95 18.98
N GLU A 163 8.30 6.43 18.10
CA GLU A 163 9.09 7.27 17.21
C GLU A 163 8.20 8.01 16.18
N ALA A 164 7.19 7.34 15.60
CA ALA A 164 6.23 7.99 14.73
C ALA A 164 5.55 9.18 15.41
N PHE A 165 5.04 9.00 16.64
CA PHE A 165 4.36 10.07 17.36
C PHE A 165 5.30 11.18 17.83
N LYS A 166 6.58 10.92 18.06
CA LYS A 166 7.58 11.99 18.27
C LYS A 166 7.71 12.86 17.01
N VAL A 167 7.80 12.24 15.83
CA VAL A 167 7.82 12.99 14.55
C VAL A 167 6.52 13.76 14.36
N TYR A 168 5.35 13.12 14.58
CA TYR A 168 4.03 13.74 14.46
C TYR A 168 3.91 15.02 15.30
N ALA A 169 4.44 15.02 16.52
CA ALA A 169 4.40 16.18 17.40
C ALA A 169 5.17 17.40 16.84
N THR A 170 6.12 17.17 15.94
CA THR A 170 6.91 18.24 15.28
C THR A 170 6.30 18.75 13.99
N LEU A 171 5.29 18.05 13.44
CA LEU A 171 4.66 18.45 12.18
C LEU A 171 3.80 19.70 12.34
N PRO A 172 3.79 20.62 11.36
CA PRO A 172 2.78 21.66 11.25
C PRO A 172 1.37 21.06 11.25
N GLU A 173 0.39 21.77 11.77
CA GLU A 173 -0.97 21.25 11.92
C GLU A 173 -1.58 20.80 10.58
N GLU A 174 -1.33 21.54 9.50
CA GLU A 174 -1.80 21.27 8.16
C GLU A 174 -1.16 20.02 7.50
N GLU A 175 -0.03 19.56 8.04
CA GLU A 175 0.67 18.36 7.57
C GLU A 175 0.31 17.11 8.36
N ARG A 176 -0.39 17.25 9.49
CA ARG A 176 -0.71 16.13 10.38
C ARG A 176 -1.79 15.25 9.76
N PRO A 177 -1.51 13.94 9.54
CA PRO A 177 -2.57 13.00 9.19
C PRO A 177 -3.53 12.86 10.39
N TRP A 178 -4.82 13.03 10.14
CA TRP A 178 -5.80 13.03 11.22
C TRP A 178 -6.85 11.91 11.12
N ARG A 179 -6.87 11.20 9.98
CA ARG A 179 -7.74 10.04 9.73
C ARG A 179 -6.91 8.82 9.34
N MET A 180 -6.27 8.20 10.31
CA MET A 180 -5.62 6.90 10.16
C MET A 180 -6.42 5.81 10.86
#